data_5c837a768b40462f6ca7830d35ae2368
#
_entry.id   5c837a768b40462f6ca7830d35ae2368
#
_cell.length_a   1.000
_cell.length_b   1.000
_cell.length_c   1.000
_cell.angle_alpha   90.00
_cell.angle_beta   90.00
_cell.angle_gamma   90.00
#
_symmetry.space_group_name_H-M   'P 1'
#
loop_
_entity.id
_entity.type
_entity.pdbx_description
1 polymer ?
#
loop_
_entity_poly.entity_id
_entity_poly.type
_entity_poly.pdbx_seq_one_letter_code
_entity_poly.pdbx_strand_id
1 'polypeptide(L)'
;MKNPELQIMVYGKNIAHSEVSIDYPGVRLKEVVRLESANYLFLYLDISAEAKAGRMDIQFTDGKQRFVQPYELRERNQKTGAQGFSPADVMYLITPDRFANADPKNDNLDSVKVDRSRSGARHGGDIRGIINKLDYIKDLGFTTIWLNPVLENRMPGGSYHGYAITDFYQVDPRFGSNEEYCELIDKAHDRGIKVVMDMIFNHCGSSHWWLKDFPSKDWLNHQDNFVQTTHFKWTLMDVHAPQSEKDILVNGWFTKGMPDLNQRNPHLARYLIQNSIWWIEYARIDGIRQDTHPYADYDFMCQWCKEVLDEYPDFNIVGEAWYPRGTASAWWQRGSKNNERDSHLKTVMDFDLTFTCEKAFVDECSSREGSEAGLFKLYEVIAQDFLFADPNNILIFLDNHDLGRFTRREEKDLNKFKQGLGFLLTTRGIPQIYYGTEILMSGTKGAGDGQIRADFPGGWEGDATNAFLESGRTPQQNEAFNYLKKLLHWRQQSEAVKHGSLIHYTPDRTGCYVYSRQTDQETVLVLMNGTDKEQTLQLDRFHEVIKGKTAGKDVISGQTIQLGDALSIPARGIYILDL
;
A
#
# COMPACT_ATOMS: atom_id res chain seq x y z
N MET A 1 -24.45 -11.32 0.21
CA MET A 1 -23.66 -10.46 -0.68
C MET A 1 -24.62 -9.59 -1.48
N LYS A 2 -24.24 -8.34 -1.77
CA LYS A 2 -25.09 -7.41 -2.57
C LYS A 2 -25.23 -7.89 -4.01
N ASN A 3 -24.14 -8.43 -4.58
CA ASN A 3 -24.19 -9.09 -5.89
C ASN A 3 -24.39 -10.61 -5.70
N PRO A 4 -25.56 -11.17 -6.06
CA PRO A 4 -25.85 -12.59 -5.91
C PRO A 4 -25.23 -13.46 -7.03
N GLU A 5 -24.63 -12.85 -8.05
CA GLU A 5 -24.04 -13.57 -9.17
C GLU A 5 -22.63 -14.03 -8.86
N LEU A 6 -22.39 -15.33 -9.03
CA LEU A 6 -21.08 -15.96 -8.91
C LEU A 6 -20.63 -16.50 -10.27
N GLN A 7 -19.47 -16.05 -10.75
CA GLN A 7 -18.76 -16.64 -11.87
C GLN A 7 -17.78 -17.71 -11.36
N ILE A 8 -17.84 -18.90 -11.91
CA ILE A 8 -16.84 -19.97 -11.71
C ILE A 8 -16.13 -20.21 -13.04
N MET A 9 -14.82 -20.00 -13.07
CA MET A 9 -13.97 -20.42 -14.18
C MET A 9 -13.57 -21.89 -13.98
N VAL A 10 -13.87 -22.73 -14.95
CA VAL A 10 -13.52 -24.16 -14.94
C VAL A 10 -12.49 -24.40 -16.03
N TYR A 11 -11.39 -25.05 -15.67
CA TYR A 11 -10.31 -25.41 -16.59
C TYR A 11 -10.07 -26.91 -16.59
N GLY A 12 -10.02 -27.49 -17.75
CA GLY A 12 -9.75 -28.91 -17.94
C GLY A 12 -9.75 -29.30 -19.41
N LYS A 13 -9.05 -30.36 -19.77
CA LYS A 13 -8.94 -30.80 -21.17
C LYS A 13 -10.31 -31.03 -21.80
N ASN A 14 -10.62 -30.30 -22.87
CA ASN A 14 -11.87 -30.35 -23.63
C ASN A 14 -13.14 -30.12 -22.78
N ILE A 15 -13.04 -29.46 -21.64
CA ILE A 15 -14.19 -29.26 -20.72
C ILE A 15 -15.35 -28.52 -21.37
N ALA A 16 -15.07 -27.69 -22.39
CA ALA A 16 -16.08 -26.92 -23.11
C ALA A 16 -17.10 -27.81 -23.86
N HIS A 17 -16.79 -29.07 -24.10
CA HIS A 17 -17.72 -30.04 -24.72
C HIS A 17 -18.75 -30.58 -23.75
N SER A 18 -18.54 -30.38 -22.43
CA SER A 18 -19.43 -30.88 -21.40
C SER A 18 -20.73 -30.08 -21.29
N GLU A 19 -21.82 -30.78 -21.08
CA GLU A 19 -23.04 -30.21 -20.51
C GLU A 19 -22.86 -30.13 -18.99
N VAL A 20 -23.35 -29.03 -18.40
CA VAL A 20 -23.19 -28.77 -16.97
C VAL A 20 -24.54 -28.76 -16.30
N SER A 21 -24.64 -29.39 -15.15
CA SER A 21 -25.83 -29.33 -14.30
C SER A 21 -25.44 -29.17 -12.83
N ILE A 22 -26.27 -28.42 -12.11
CA ILE A 22 -26.13 -28.17 -10.67
C ILE A 22 -27.50 -28.38 -10.05
N ASP A 23 -27.55 -29.21 -9.02
CA ASP A 23 -28.75 -29.39 -8.20
C ASP A 23 -28.38 -29.08 -6.75
N TYR A 24 -28.61 -27.80 -6.36
CA TYR A 24 -28.33 -27.32 -5.03
C TYR A 24 -29.39 -26.31 -4.59
N PRO A 25 -30.04 -26.48 -3.42
CA PRO A 25 -31.09 -25.59 -2.97
C PRO A 25 -30.61 -24.11 -2.87
N GLY A 26 -31.34 -23.23 -3.55
CA GLY A 26 -31.01 -21.80 -3.57
C GLY A 26 -29.92 -21.38 -4.55
N VAL A 27 -29.39 -22.31 -5.35
CA VAL A 27 -28.42 -22.03 -6.41
C VAL A 27 -29.00 -22.40 -7.77
N ARG A 28 -28.94 -21.48 -8.71
CA ARG A 28 -29.40 -21.68 -10.10
C ARG A 28 -28.25 -21.46 -11.08
N LEU A 29 -27.97 -22.43 -11.92
CA LEU A 29 -27.10 -22.25 -13.07
C LEU A 29 -27.81 -21.34 -14.08
N LYS A 30 -27.33 -20.09 -14.23
CA LYS A 30 -27.90 -19.05 -15.08
C LYS A 30 -27.42 -19.23 -16.51
N GLU A 31 -26.12 -19.42 -16.69
CA GLU A 31 -25.48 -19.46 -17.99
C GLU A 31 -24.20 -20.31 -17.96
N VAL A 32 -23.88 -20.96 -19.08
CA VAL A 32 -22.62 -21.66 -19.34
C VAL A 32 -21.99 -21.02 -20.58
N VAL A 33 -20.92 -20.25 -20.37
CA VAL A 33 -20.21 -19.57 -21.46
C VAL A 33 -19.02 -20.41 -21.91
N ARG A 34 -18.91 -20.55 -23.25
CA ARG A 34 -17.81 -21.21 -23.94
C ARG A 34 -17.09 -20.18 -24.79
N LEU A 35 -15.79 -20.05 -24.57
CA LEU A 35 -14.93 -19.17 -25.35
C LEU A 35 -14.17 -19.98 -26.43
N GLU A 36 -13.13 -19.40 -27.01
CA GLU A 36 -12.41 -20.05 -28.10
C GLU A 36 -11.62 -21.27 -27.65
N SER A 37 -11.14 -21.30 -26.40
CA SER A 37 -10.46 -22.48 -25.89
C SER A 37 -11.44 -23.59 -25.49
N ALA A 38 -11.24 -24.77 -26.05
CA ALA A 38 -12.01 -25.95 -25.66
C ALA A 38 -11.77 -26.39 -24.20
N ASN A 39 -10.78 -25.82 -23.54
CA ASN A 39 -10.35 -26.19 -22.20
C ASN A 39 -10.95 -25.35 -21.08
N TYR A 40 -11.83 -24.38 -21.42
CA TYR A 40 -12.45 -23.49 -20.43
C TYR A 40 -13.97 -23.50 -20.51
N LEU A 41 -14.61 -23.36 -19.35
CA LEU A 41 -16.02 -22.99 -19.18
C LEU A 41 -16.12 -21.88 -18.14
N PHE A 42 -17.03 -20.95 -18.36
CA PHE A 42 -17.44 -19.98 -17.36
C PHE A 42 -18.89 -20.26 -16.96
N LEU A 43 -19.09 -20.60 -15.70
CA LEU A 43 -20.40 -20.88 -15.14
C LEU A 43 -20.88 -19.66 -14.38
N TYR A 44 -22.04 -19.12 -14.74
CA TYR A 44 -22.67 -18.03 -14.01
C TYR A 44 -23.81 -18.60 -13.17
N LEU A 45 -23.72 -18.40 -11.87
CA LEU A 45 -24.67 -18.90 -10.89
C LEU A 45 -25.39 -17.72 -10.23
N ASP A 46 -26.71 -17.84 -10.05
CA ASP A 46 -27.46 -16.98 -9.13
C ASP A 46 -27.54 -17.69 -7.77
N ILE A 47 -27.02 -17.03 -6.74
CA ILE A 47 -27.04 -17.51 -5.35
C ILE A 47 -28.14 -16.75 -4.61
N SER A 48 -29.24 -17.40 -4.27
CA SER A 48 -30.33 -16.79 -3.52
C SER A 48 -29.96 -16.57 -2.04
N ALA A 49 -30.65 -15.64 -1.38
CA ALA A 49 -30.47 -15.40 0.05
C ALA A 49 -30.82 -16.64 0.93
N GLU A 50 -31.53 -17.61 0.36
CA GLU A 50 -31.94 -18.84 1.05
C GLU A 50 -30.91 -19.96 0.89
N ALA A 51 -29.92 -19.80 -0.01
CA ALA A 51 -28.86 -20.78 -0.18
C ALA A 51 -28.06 -20.95 1.11
N LYS A 52 -27.85 -22.18 1.52
CA LYS A 52 -27.06 -22.51 2.71
C LYS A 52 -25.64 -22.85 2.30
N ALA A 53 -24.70 -22.64 3.20
CA ALA A 53 -23.34 -23.14 3.04
C ALA A 53 -23.33 -24.68 2.99
N GLY A 54 -22.43 -25.22 2.20
CA GLY A 54 -22.26 -26.65 2.06
C GLY A 54 -21.60 -27.05 0.75
N ARG A 55 -21.41 -28.35 0.58
CA ARG A 55 -20.86 -28.93 -0.62
C ARG A 55 -21.90 -28.96 -1.73
N MET A 56 -21.61 -28.25 -2.81
CA MET A 56 -22.38 -28.24 -4.06
C MET A 56 -21.62 -29.07 -5.10
N ASP A 57 -22.28 -30.09 -5.65
CA ASP A 57 -21.70 -30.93 -6.69
C ASP A 57 -22.04 -30.36 -8.08
N ILE A 58 -21.03 -29.95 -8.83
CA ILE A 58 -21.14 -29.50 -10.23
C ILE A 58 -20.93 -30.75 -11.09
N GLN A 59 -21.93 -31.11 -11.91
CA GLN A 59 -21.88 -32.27 -12.76
C GLN A 59 -21.54 -31.88 -14.19
N PHE A 60 -20.59 -32.59 -14.77
CA PHE A 60 -20.15 -32.42 -16.15
C PHE A 60 -20.41 -33.71 -16.92
N THR A 61 -21.06 -33.62 -18.10
CA THR A 61 -21.36 -34.75 -18.95
C THR A 61 -20.86 -34.48 -20.37
N ASP A 62 -19.99 -35.35 -20.89
CA ASP A 62 -19.52 -35.34 -22.28
C ASP A 62 -19.83 -36.70 -22.90
N GLY A 63 -20.86 -36.76 -23.73
CA GLY A 63 -21.39 -38.01 -24.29
C GLY A 63 -21.80 -39.00 -23.20
N LYS A 64 -21.04 -40.13 -23.06
CA LYS A 64 -21.29 -41.13 -22.03
C LYS A 64 -20.44 -40.94 -20.76
N GLN A 65 -19.50 -40.05 -20.80
CA GLN A 65 -18.62 -39.77 -19.66
C GLN A 65 -19.29 -38.74 -18.75
N ARG A 66 -19.28 -39.03 -17.46
CA ARG A 66 -19.80 -38.15 -16.42
C ARG A 66 -18.79 -38.04 -15.29
N PHE A 67 -18.50 -36.84 -14.84
CA PHE A 67 -17.74 -36.60 -13.62
C PHE A 67 -18.38 -35.48 -12.80
N VAL A 68 -18.02 -35.44 -11.52
CA VAL A 68 -18.55 -34.50 -10.55
C VAL A 68 -17.38 -33.76 -9.91
N GLN A 69 -17.44 -32.43 -9.95
CA GLN A 69 -16.51 -31.58 -9.23
C GLN A 69 -17.21 -30.95 -8.03
N PRO A 70 -16.79 -31.28 -6.81
CA PRO A 70 -17.35 -30.63 -5.64
C PRO A 70 -16.89 -29.18 -5.57
N TYR A 71 -17.81 -28.29 -5.23
CA TYR A 71 -17.58 -26.89 -4.93
C TYR A 71 -18.13 -26.60 -3.53
N GLU A 72 -17.32 -25.97 -2.68
CA GLU A 72 -17.75 -25.60 -1.33
C GLU A 72 -18.31 -24.19 -1.34
N LEU A 73 -19.63 -24.08 -1.19
CA LEU A 73 -20.29 -22.80 -0.93
C LEU A 73 -20.14 -22.49 0.56
N ARG A 74 -19.31 -21.48 0.88
CA ARG A 74 -18.99 -21.13 2.26
C ARG A 74 -19.93 -20.06 2.80
N GLU A 75 -20.16 -20.09 4.10
CA GLU A 75 -20.76 -18.94 4.80
C GLU A 75 -19.82 -17.75 4.77
N ARG A 76 -20.41 -16.56 4.83
CA ARG A 76 -19.67 -15.34 5.03
C ARG A 76 -18.90 -15.38 6.35
N ASN A 77 -17.66 -14.93 6.35
CA ASN A 77 -16.85 -14.93 7.56
C ASN A 77 -17.43 -13.97 8.61
N GLN A 78 -17.65 -14.48 9.84
CA GLN A 78 -18.22 -13.70 10.94
C GLN A 78 -17.15 -13.06 11.83
N LYS A 79 -15.87 -13.41 11.65
CA LYS A 79 -14.77 -12.82 12.40
C LYS A 79 -14.49 -11.39 11.91
N THR A 80 -13.79 -10.63 12.73
CA THR A 80 -13.30 -9.28 12.38
C THR A 80 -12.47 -9.30 11.10
N GLY A 81 -12.74 -8.38 10.22
CA GLY A 81 -12.05 -8.19 8.93
C GLY A 81 -12.73 -7.06 8.15
N ALA A 82 -12.18 -6.70 7.00
CA ALA A 82 -12.67 -5.62 6.15
C ALA A 82 -12.84 -4.27 6.88
N GLN A 83 -11.96 -4.01 7.88
CA GLN A 83 -12.09 -2.85 8.78
C GLN A 83 -11.77 -1.52 8.09
N GLY A 84 -11.08 -1.57 6.95
CA GLY A 84 -10.53 -0.38 6.32
C GLY A 84 -9.38 0.23 7.12
N PHE A 85 -8.67 1.13 6.49
CA PHE A 85 -7.64 1.96 7.12
C PHE A 85 -7.98 3.44 6.89
N SER A 86 -7.48 4.30 7.76
CA SER A 86 -7.87 5.71 7.83
C SER A 86 -6.71 6.57 8.38
N PRO A 87 -6.84 7.90 8.48
CA PRO A 87 -5.86 8.75 9.14
C PRO A 87 -5.54 8.38 10.60
N ALA A 88 -6.38 7.57 11.24
CA ALA A 88 -6.08 7.04 12.58
C ALA A 88 -4.98 5.97 12.58
N ASP A 89 -4.71 5.40 11.41
CA ASP A 89 -3.73 4.32 11.24
C ASP A 89 -2.34 4.84 10.86
N VAL A 90 -1.33 4.02 11.12
CA VAL A 90 0.01 4.16 10.57
C VAL A 90 0.42 2.81 10.00
N MET A 91 0.79 2.80 8.70
CA MET A 91 1.16 1.58 7.99
C MET A 91 2.65 1.28 8.10
N TYR A 92 2.97 0.03 8.37
CA TYR A 92 4.33 -0.51 8.25
C TYR A 92 4.41 -1.35 6.96
N LEU A 93 5.13 -0.83 5.97
CA LEU A 93 5.34 -1.51 4.69
C LEU A 93 6.47 -2.52 4.82
N ILE A 94 6.22 -3.77 4.46
CA ILE A 94 7.16 -4.88 4.56
C ILE A 94 7.38 -5.51 3.17
N THR A 95 8.64 -5.73 2.80
CA THR A 95 9.01 -6.63 1.70
C THR A 95 9.25 -8.02 2.28
N PRO A 96 8.33 -9.00 2.11
CA PRO A 96 8.37 -10.29 2.79
C PRO A 96 9.71 -11.03 2.64
N ASP A 97 10.22 -11.13 1.42
CA ASP A 97 11.50 -11.78 1.10
C ASP A 97 12.71 -11.21 1.87
N ARG A 98 12.59 -10.01 2.45
CA ARG A 98 13.71 -9.24 3.02
C ARG A 98 13.55 -8.91 4.51
N PHE A 99 12.46 -9.34 5.14
CA PHE A 99 12.18 -8.95 6.52
C PHE A 99 12.65 -10.00 7.54
N ALA A 100 12.17 -11.23 7.44
CA ALA A 100 12.61 -12.31 8.30
C ALA A 100 12.29 -13.68 7.68
N ASN A 101 13.18 -14.65 7.87
CA ASN A 101 13.01 -16.06 7.52
C ASN A 101 12.78 -16.89 8.78
N ALA A 102 11.76 -17.72 8.81
CA ALA A 102 11.50 -18.64 9.91
C ALA A 102 11.11 -20.05 9.45
N ASP A 103 10.92 -20.28 8.17
CA ASP A 103 10.73 -21.62 7.59
C ASP A 103 11.74 -21.90 6.45
N PRO A 104 12.99 -22.28 6.76
CA PRO A 104 14.00 -22.58 5.73
C PRO A 104 13.61 -23.71 4.76
N LYS A 105 12.53 -24.45 5.04
CA LYS A 105 12.07 -25.53 4.15
C LYS A 105 11.44 -24.97 2.88
N ASN A 106 10.90 -23.74 2.92
CA ASN A 106 10.28 -23.11 1.77
C ASN A 106 11.30 -22.34 0.87
N ASP A 107 12.54 -22.16 1.31
CA ASP A 107 13.56 -21.36 0.62
C ASP A 107 13.91 -21.87 -0.78
N ASN A 108 13.96 -23.19 -0.95
CA ASN A 108 14.54 -23.84 -2.11
C ASN A 108 13.58 -24.85 -2.76
N LEU A 109 12.31 -24.52 -2.86
CA LEU A 109 11.26 -25.43 -3.36
C LEU A 109 11.34 -25.67 -4.88
N ASP A 110 11.96 -24.81 -5.63
CA ASP A 110 12.09 -24.93 -7.08
C ASP A 110 13.55 -24.73 -7.55
N SER A 111 13.76 -24.51 -8.85
CA SER A 111 15.08 -24.29 -9.43
C SER A 111 15.74 -22.97 -9.02
N VAL A 112 14.95 -22.01 -8.54
CA VAL A 112 15.46 -20.71 -8.09
C VAL A 112 15.83 -20.79 -6.63
N LYS A 113 17.11 -20.76 -6.33
CA LYS A 113 17.65 -20.88 -4.96
C LYS A 113 17.78 -19.53 -4.29
N VAL A 114 17.66 -19.54 -2.98
CA VAL A 114 17.97 -18.38 -2.14
C VAL A 114 19.48 -18.05 -2.25
N ASP A 115 19.79 -16.76 -2.45
CA ASP A 115 21.16 -16.26 -2.53
C ASP A 115 21.24 -14.81 -1.98
N ARG A 116 21.48 -14.68 -0.69
CA ARG A 116 21.61 -13.40 0.01
C ARG A 116 22.84 -12.59 -0.39
N SER A 117 23.78 -13.18 -1.12
CA SER A 117 24.96 -12.45 -1.62
C SER A 117 24.64 -11.55 -2.82
N ARG A 118 23.51 -11.76 -3.48
CA ARG A 118 23.05 -11.02 -4.65
C ARG A 118 21.76 -10.26 -4.35
N SER A 119 21.83 -8.96 -4.31
CA SER A 119 20.71 -8.06 -3.96
C SER A 119 19.43 -8.25 -4.81
N GLY A 120 19.56 -8.74 -6.04
CA GLY A 120 18.43 -9.04 -6.94
C GLY A 120 17.88 -10.47 -6.84
N ALA A 121 18.50 -11.34 -6.04
CA ALA A 121 18.03 -12.71 -5.84
C ALA A 121 16.98 -12.78 -4.72
N ARG A 122 16.34 -13.95 -4.55
CA ARG A 122 15.55 -14.25 -3.37
C ARG A 122 16.44 -14.42 -2.15
N HIS A 123 15.97 -13.93 -1.00
CA HIS A 123 16.68 -14.03 0.27
C HIS A 123 15.98 -14.94 1.29
N GLY A 124 14.74 -15.37 1.00
CA GLY A 124 14.04 -16.40 1.75
C GLY A 124 13.23 -15.89 2.95
N GLY A 125 13.01 -14.59 3.08
CA GLY A 125 12.05 -14.10 4.07
C GLY A 125 10.64 -14.61 3.74
N ASP A 126 9.83 -14.88 4.79
CA ASP A 126 8.57 -15.60 4.66
C ASP A 126 7.48 -15.09 5.63
N ILE A 127 6.25 -15.59 5.44
CA ILE A 127 5.09 -15.24 6.28
C ILE A 127 5.32 -15.68 7.74
N ARG A 128 5.94 -16.83 7.96
CA ARG A 128 6.26 -17.32 9.31
C ARG A 128 7.21 -16.36 10.03
N GLY A 129 8.20 -15.83 9.32
CA GLY A 129 9.10 -14.80 9.84
C GLY A 129 8.36 -13.53 10.25
N ILE A 130 7.40 -13.08 9.43
CA ILE A 130 6.58 -11.90 9.76
C ILE A 130 5.71 -12.18 10.99
N ILE A 131 5.05 -13.35 11.06
CA ILE A 131 4.25 -13.76 12.22
C ILE A 131 5.08 -13.67 13.51
N ASN A 132 6.30 -14.15 13.48
CA ASN A 132 7.20 -14.16 14.63
C ASN A 132 7.67 -12.75 15.05
N LYS A 133 7.44 -11.73 14.20
CA LYS A 133 7.81 -10.33 14.46
C LYS A 133 6.62 -9.40 14.69
N LEU A 134 5.40 -9.92 14.76
CA LEU A 134 4.21 -9.10 15.02
C LEU A 134 4.29 -8.36 16.37
N ASP A 135 4.91 -8.96 17.40
CA ASP A 135 5.09 -8.29 18.69
C ASP A 135 6.06 -7.12 18.59
N TYR A 136 7.12 -7.22 17.78
CA TYR A 136 8.03 -6.11 17.49
C TYR A 136 7.30 -4.96 16.80
N ILE A 137 6.46 -5.26 15.82
CA ILE A 137 5.66 -4.27 15.06
C ILE A 137 4.65 -3.59 16.00
N LYS A 138 3.98 -4.38 16.85
CA LYS A 138 3.04 -3.86 17.84
C LYS A 138 3.73 -3.00 18.90
N ASP A 139 4.90 -3.42 19.38
CA ASP A 139 5.68 -2.68 20.38
C ASP A 139 6.16 -1.33 19.85
N LEU A 140 6.47 -1.22 18.55
CA LEU A 140 6.74 0.07 17.89
C LEU A 140 5.54 1.00 17.90
N GLY A 141 4.31 0.46 17.82
CA GLY A 141 3.07 1.23 17.79
C GLY A 141 2.41 1.33 16.42
N PHE A 142 2.77 0.47 15.47
CA PHE A 142 2.05 0.39 14.19
C PHE A 142 0.67 -0.24 14.38
N THR A 143 -0.31 0.26 13.60
CA THR A 143 -1.70 -0.22 13.63
C THR A 143 -2.08 -1.00 12.38
N THR A 144 -1.25 -0.95 11.35
CA THR A 144 -1.50 -1.59 10.06
C THR A 144 -0.19 -2.09 9.46
N ILE A 145 -0.20 -3.28 8.86
CA ILE A 145 0.89 -3.75 8.00
C ILE A 145 0.41 -3.79 6.54
N TRP A 146 1.26 -3.36 5.62
CA TRP A 146 1.12 -3.58 4.20
C TRP A 146 2.29 -4.44 3.74
N LEU A 147 1.98 -5.62 3.19
CA LEU A 147 2.97 -6.52 2.62
C LEU A 147 3.08 -6.29 1.11
N ASN A 148 4.31 -6.16 0.57
CA ASN A 148 4.49 -6.36 -0.87
C ASN A 148 3.89 -7.70 -1.28
N PRO A 149 3.56 -7.92 -2.59
CA PRO A 149 2.72 -9.03 -3.00
C PRO A 149 3.19 -10.39 -2.50
N VAL A 150 2.28 -11.14 -1.89
CA VAL A 150 2.53 -12.50 -1.37
C VAL A 150 1.99 -13.59 -2.27
N LEU A 151 1.26 -13.22 -3.35
CA LEU A 151 0.70 -14.18 -4.29
C LEU A 151 1.78 -14.86 -5.12
N GLU A 152 1.46 -16.06 -5.64
CA GLU A 152 2.40 -16.84 -6.42
C GLU A 152 2.99 -16.04 -7.57
N ASN A 153 4.33 -16.03 -7.66
CA ASN A 153 5.05 -15.34 -8.71
C ASN A 153 6.30 -16.15 -9.15
N ARG A 154 6.05 -17.37 -9.63
CA ARG A 154 7.07 -18.34 -10.02
C ARG A 154 7.71 -18.02 -11.36
N MET A 155 8.38 -16.89 -11.42
CA MET A 155 9.14 -16.44 -12.60
C MET A 155 10.54 -17.02 -12.62
N PRO A 156 11.11 -17.30 -13.81
CA PRO A 156 12.46 -17.88 -13.95
C PRO A 156 13.58 -17.08 -13.28
N GLY A 157 13.42 -15.75 -13.19
CA GLY A 157 14.36 -14.85 -12.50
C GLY A 157 14.20 -14.77 -10.98
N GLY A 158 13.27 -15.55 -10.39
CA GLY A 158 13.00 -15.57 -8.95
C GLY A 158 11.92 -14.62 -8.47
N SER A 159 11.81 -13.45 -9.05
CA SER A 159 10.75 -12.44 -8.77
C SER A 159 10.49 -12.23 -7.27
N TYR A 160 11.56 -11.96 -6.49
CA TYR A 160 11.46 -11.77 -5.03
C TYR A 160 10.50 -10.66 -4.61
N HIS A 161 10.24 -9.74 -5.53
CA HIS A 161 9.41 -8.56 -5.30
C HIS A 161 7.88 -8.85 -5.31
N GLY A 162 7.44 -9.98 -5.92
CA GLY A 162 6.04 -10.40 -5.92
C GLY A 162 5.14 -9.82 -7.02
N TYR A 163 5.63 -8.87 -7.83
CA TYR A 163 4.78 -8.12 -8.79
C TYR A 163 4.50 -8.84 -10.12
N ALA A 164 5.01 -10.05 -10.34
CA ALA A 164 4.75 -10.84 -11.53
C ALA A 164 3.91 -12.08 -11.20
N ILE A 165 2.64 -11.86 -10.84
CA ILE A 165 1.72 -12.90 -10.32
C ILE A 165 1.51 -14.01 -11.33
N THR A 166 1.65 -15.26 -10.90
CA THR A 166 1.40 -16.46 -11.69
C THR A 166 0.17 -17.26 -11.25
N ASP A 167 -0.40 -16.94 -10.09
CA ASP A 167 -1.71 -17.40 -9.63
C ASP A 167 -2.32 -16.37 -8.66
N PHE A 168 -3.54 -15.90 -8.95
CA PHE A 168 -4.22 -14.87 -8.16
C PHE A 168 -4.92 -15.40 -6.90
N TYR A 169 -5.05 -16.72 -6.75
CA TYR A 169 -5.73 -17.36 -5.63
C TYR A 169 -4.80 -18.16 -4.71
N GLN A 170 -3.49 -18.14 -5.00
CA GLN A 170 -2.50 -18.87 -4.22
C GLN A 170 -1.43 -17.92 -3.66
N VAL A 171 -1.13 -18.08 -2.39
CA VAL A 171 0.09 -17.53 -1.79
C VAL A 171 1.30 -18.26 -2.41
N ASP A 172 2.38 -17.54 -2.68
CA ASP A 172 3.61 -18.16 -3.18
C ASP A 172 4.13 -19.17 -2.15
N PRO A 173 4.29 -20.44 -2.52
CA PRO A 173 4.73 -21.47 -1.57
C PRO A 173 6.11 -21.19 -0.96
N ARG A 174 6.89 -20.29 -1.56
CA ARG A 174 8.17 -19.80 -1.04
C ARG A 174 7.99 -18.72 0.04
N PHE A 175 6.79 -18.21 0.24
CA PHE A 175 6.41 -17.35 1.36
C PHE A 175 5.57 -18.09 2.40
N GLY A 176 4.88 -19.18 2.01
CA GLY A 176 3.98 -19.93 2.88
C GLY A 176 2.78 -20.51 2.15
N SER A 177 1.65 -20.60 2.81
CA SER A 177 0.39 -21.07 2.25
C SER A 177 -0.75 -20.07 2.45
N ASN A 178 -1.90 -20.33 1.80
CA ASN A 178 -3.12 -19.54 2.03
C ASN A 178 -3.54 -19.60 3.51
N GLU A 179 -3.45 -20.76 4.13
CA GLU A 179 -3.79 -20.96 5.54
C GLU A 179 -2.83 -20.22 6.46
N GLU A 180 -1.53 -20.19 6.12
CA GLU A 180 -0.54 -19.44 6.89
C GLU A 180 -0.72 -17.94 6.76
N TYR A 181 -1.17 -17.47 5.59
CA TYR A 181 -1.56 -16.07 5.42
C TYR A 181 -2.79 -15.71 6.26
N CYS A 182 -3.79 -16.60 6.34
CA CYS A 182 -4.90 -16.43 7.28
C CYS A 182 -4.44 -16.40 8.74
N GLU A 183 -3.47 -17.26 9.12
CA GLU A 183 -2.88 -17.26 10.47
C GLU A 183 -2.18 -15.93 10.77
N LEU A 184 -1.44 -15.38 9.80
CA LEU A 184 -0.82 -14.07 9.93
C LEU A 184 -1.87 -13.00 10.26
N ILE A 185 -2.97 -12.98 9.52
CA ILE A 185 -4.04 -11.99 9.71
C ILE A 185 -4.74 -12.18 11.05
N ASP A 186 -5.05 -13.41 11.45
CA ASP A 186 -5.63 -13.70 12.76
C ASP A 186 -4.74 -13.16 13.88
N LYS A 187 -3.45 -13.47 13.83
CA LYS A 187 -2.48 -13.02 14.85
C LYS A 187 -2.22 -11.51 14.82
N ALA A 188 -2.33 -10.88 13.65
CA ALA A 188 -2.26 -9.43 13.54
C ALA A 188 -3.50 -8.79 14.19
N HIS A 189 -4.70 -9.29 13.89
CA HIS A 189 -5.95 -8.83 14.48
C HIS A 189 -5.99 -9.01 16.02
N ASP A 190 -5.47 -10.11 16.55
CA ASP A 190 -5.34 -10.34 17.99
C ASP A 190 -4.50 -9.26 18.69
N ARG A 191 -3.62 -8.57 17.93
CA ARG A 191 -2.79 -7.45 18.39
C ARG A 191 -3.35 -6.08 18.03
N GLY A 192 -4.52 -6.02 17.40
CA GLY A 192 -5.13 -4.79 16.89
C GLY A 192 -4.35 -4.21 15.71
N ILE A 193 -3.71 -5.05 14.91
CA ILE A 193 -3.00 -4.68 13.68
C ILE A 193 -3.84 -5.12 12.48
N LYS A 194 -4.15 -4.18 11.60
CA LYS A 194 -4.83 -4.42 10.32
C LYS A 194 -3.84 -4.91 9.26
N VAL A 195 -4.37 -5.60 8.24
CA VAL A 195 -3.54 -6.11 7.14
C VAL A 195 -4.03 -5.61 5.79
N VAL A 196 -3.14 -4.97 5.03
CA VAL A 196 -3.37 -4.48 3.67
C VAL A 196 -2.66 -5.42 2.69
N MET A 197 -3.41 -5.93 1.73
CA MET A 197 -2.90 -6.79 0.66
C MET A 197 -2.53 -5.97 -0.57
N ASP A 198 -1.35 -6.25 -1.13
CA ASP A 198 -0.93 -5.67 -2.42
C ASP A 198 -1.49 -6.50 -3.57
N MET A 199 -2.28 -5.88 -4.45
CA MET A 199 -2.91 -6.52 -5.61
C MET A 199 -2.46 -5.88 -6.90
N ILE A 200 -2.33 -6.70 -7.95
CA ILE A 200 -1.87 -6.27 -9.28
C ILE A 200 -2.89 -6.72 -10.30
N PHE A 201 -3.70 -5.80 -10.86
CA PHE A 201 -4.72 -6.11 -11.84
C PHE A 201 -4.41 -5.57 -13.24
N ASN A 202 -3.34 -4.79 -13.38
CA ASN A 202 -2.88 -4.35 -14.68
C ASN A 202 -2.29 -5.49 -15.51
N HIS A 203 -1.47 -6.34 -14.91
CA HIS A 203 -0.71 -7.38 -15.59
C HIS A 203 -0.60 -8.66 -14.77
N CYS A 204 -0.16 -9.74 -15.40
CA CYS A 204 0.28 -10.95 -14.72
C CYS A 204 1.76 -11.23 -15.03
N GLY A 205 2.34 -12.26 -14.44
CA GLY A 205 3.66 -12.75 -14.81
C GLY A 205 3.63 -13.55 -16.12
N SER A 206 4.68 -13.46 -16.92
CA SER A 206 4.78 -14.23 -18.17
C SER A 206 4.87 -15.76 -17.98
N SER A 207 5.00 -16.22 -16.73
CA SER A 207 4.88 -17.65 -16.36
C SER A 207 3.51 -18.03 -15.82
N HIS A 208 2.53 -17.12 -15.84
CA HIS A 208 1.17 -17.44 -15.44
C HIS A 208 0.62 -18.58 -16.30
N TRP A 209 -0.08 -19.52 -15.68
CA TRP A 209 -0.59 -20.71 -16.37
C TRP A 209 -1.52 -20.40 -17.56
N TRP A 210 -2.20 -19.24 -17.56
CA TRP A 210 -2.98 -18.76 -18.72
C TRP A 210 -2.16 -18.64 -20.00
N LEU A 211 -0.86 -18.28 -19.92
CA LEU A 211 -0.02 -18.10 -21.10
C LEU A 211 0.30 -19.41 -21.82
N LYS A 212 0.02 -20.56 -21.20
CA LYS A 212 0.12 -21.87 -21.84
C LYS A 212 -1.13 -22.24 -22.63
N ASP A 213 -2.27 -21.69 -22.23
CA ASP A 213 -3.58 -21.97 -22.80
C ASP A 213 -4.54 -20.86 -22.37
N PHE A 214 -4.80 -19.91 -23.26
CA PHE A 214 -5.67 -18.77 -22.98
C PHE A 214 -7.14 -19.15 -23.04
N PRO A 215 -8.01 -18.61 -22.18
CA PRO A 215 -9.46 -18.78 -22.29
C PRO A 215 -10.04 -18.24 -23.60
N SER A 216 -9.53 -17.09 -24.05
CA SER A 216 -9.96 -16.39 -25.26
C SER A 216 -8.80 -15.70 -25.97
N LYS A 217 -9.04 -15.22 -27.21
CA LYS A 217 -8.04 -14.50 -28.02
C LYS A 217 -7.80 -13.06 -27.54
N ASP A 218 -8.63 -12.57 -26.65
CA ASP A 218 -8.61 -11.22 -26.08
C ASP A 218 -8.42 -11.21 -24.56
N TRP A 219 -7.81 -12.27 -24.00
CA TRP A 219 -7.53 -12.38 -22.58
C TRP A 219 -6.43 -11.40 -22.11
N LEU A 220 -5.44 -11.21 -22.98
CA LEU A 220 -4.41 -10.19 -22.81
C LEU A 220 -4.55 -9.13 -23.91
N ASN A 221 -4.15 -7.92 -23.61
CA ASN A 221 -3.89 -6.93 -24.64
C ASN A 221 -2.61 -7.32 -25.40
N HIS A 222 -2.59 -7.14 -26.72
CA HIS A 222 -1.47 -7.55 -27.58
C HIS A 222 -1.02 -9.00 -27.34
N GLN A 223 -1.97 -9.94 -27.20
CA GLN A 223 -1.73 -11.33 -26.82
C GLN A 223 -0.71 -12.04 -27.72
N ASP A 224 -0.72 -11.74 -29.03
CA ASP A 224 0.13 -12.38 -30.03
C ASP A 224 1.50 -11.70 -30.17
N ASN A 225 1.62 -10.42 -29.80
CA ASN A 225 2.82 -9.63 -30.02
C ASN A 225 3.07 -8.64 -28.88
N PHE A 226 4.25 -8.70 -28.28
CA PHE A 226 4.66 -7.76 -27.26
C PHE A 226 4.65 -6.31 -27.77
N VAL A 227 3.91 -5.45 -27.09
CA VAL A 227 3.95 -4.00 -27.24
C VAL A 227 4.20 -3.39 -25.87
N GLN A 228 5.28 -2.63 -25.74
CA GLN A 228 5.62 -1.96 -24.47
C GLN A 228 4.67 -0.79 -24.22
N THR A 229 4.19 -0.62 -22.99
CA THR A 229 3.49 0.60 -22.58
C THR A 229 4.40 1.82 -22.66
N THR A 230 3.85 2.99 -22.96
CA THR A 230 4.63 4.24 -22.95
C THR A 230 5.10 4.67 -21.58
N HIS A 231 4.47 4.15 -20.50
CA HIS A 231 4.63 4.62 -19.11
C HIS A 231 4.25 6.11 -18.89
N PHE A 232 3.74 6.81 -19.89
CA PHE A 232 3.34 8.21 -19.82
C PHE A 232 1.90 8.37 -19.32
N LYS A 233 1.67 8.10 -18.05
CA LYS A 233 0.35 8.13 -17.39
C LYS A 233 -0.42 9.46 -17.53
N TRP A 234 0.28 10.55 -17.80
CA TRP A 234 -0.32 11.86 -18.03
C TRP A 234 -1.32 11.87 -19.19
N THR A 235 -1.13 11.02 -20.21
CA THR A 235 -2.00 10.93 -21.37
C THR A 235 -3.47 10.67 -21.03
N LEU A 236 -3.75 10.00 -19.88
CA LEU A 236 -5.13 9.69 -19.47
C LEU A 236 -5.96 10.94 -19.17
N MET A 237 -5.35 11.93 -18.58
CA MET A 237 -6.01 13.20 -18.21
C MET A 237 -5.70 14.36 -19.14
N ASP A 238 -4.77 14.16 -20.08
CA ASP A 238 -4.40 15.17 -21.06
C ASP A 238 -5.49 15.32 -22.11
N VAL A 239 -6.12 16.49 -22.13
CA VAL A 239 -7.20 16.84 -23.09
C VAL A 239 -6.69 16.99 -24.53
N HIS A 240 -5.38 17.09 -24.72
CA HIS A 240 -4.73 17.21 -26.03
C HIS A 240 -4.14 15.89 -26.51
N ALA A 241 -4.08 14.85 -25.67
CA ALA A 241 -3.54 13.56 -26.06
C ALA A 241 -4.47 12.85 -27.07
N PRO A 242 -3.96 12.37 -28.22
CA PRO A 242 -4.75 11.57 -29.13
C PRO A 242 -5.07 10.19 -28.49
N GLN A 243 -6.15 9.57 -28.95
CA GLN A 243 -6.59 8.28 -28.39
C GLN A 243 -5.51 7.20 -28.54
N SER A 244 -4.74 7.21 -29.62
CA SER A 244 -3.64 6.25 -29.85
C SER A 244 -2.58 6.26 -28.74
N GLU A 245 -2.25 7.42 -28.17
CA GLU A 245 -1.30 7.51 -27.04
C GLU A 245 -1.90 6.94 -25.73
N LYS A 246 -3.21 7.18 -25.53
CA LYS A 246 -3.94 6.57 -24.39
C LYS A 246 -4.02 5.06 -24.55
N ASP A 247 -4.30 4.57 -25.75
CA ASP A 247 -4.39 3.14 -26.03
C ASP A 247 -3.05 2.41 -25.82
N ILE A 248 -1.93 3.00 -26.23
CA ILE A 248 -0.60 2.40 -25.99
C ILE A 248 -0.28 2.37 -24.48
N LEU A 249 -0.69 3.39 -23.73
CA LEU A 249 -0.48 3.40 -22.29
C LEU A 249 -1.23 2.23 -21.62
N VAL A 250 -2.54 2.11 -21.85
CA VAL A 250 -3.42 1.17 -21.13
C VAL A 250 -3.46 -0.24 -21.72
N ASN A 251 -3.01 -0.43 -22.96
CA ASN A 251 -2.98 -1.75 -23.59
C ASN A 251 -1.56 -2.32 -23.71
N GLY A 252 -0.52 -1.50 -23.47
CA GLY A 252 0.86 -1.95 -23.56
C GLY A 252 1.29 -2.74 -22.33
N TRP A 253 2.07 -3.78 -22.53
CA TRP A 253 2.63 -4.58 -21.43
C TRP A 253 3.55 -3.73 -20.56
N PHE A 254 3.47 -3.91 -19.25
CA PHE A 254 4.31 -3.17 -18.30
C PHE A 254 5.80 -3.44 -18.56
N THR A 255 6.16 -4.70 -18.72
CA THR A 255 7.44 -5.17 -19.26
C THR A 255 7.19 -6.45 -20.07
N LYS A 256 8.22 -6.94 -20.78
CA LYS A 256 8.15 -8.23 -21.48
C LYS A 256 7.80 -9.41 -20.54
N GLY A 257 8.19 -9.33 -19.27
CA GLY A 257 7.88 -10.34 -18.25
C GLY A 257 6.52 -10.13 -17.54
N MET A 258 5.83 -9.03 -17.86
CA MET A 258 4.56 -8.62 -17.22
C MET A 258 3.52 -8.27 -18.30
N PRO A 259 2.92 -9.32 -18.93
CA PRO A 259 1.87 -9.17 -19.96
C PRO A 259 0.63 -8.47 -19.41
N ASP A 260 0.09 -7.56 -20.20
CA ASP A 260 -1.04 -6.72 -19.84
C ASP A 260 -2.37 -7.48 -19.95
N LEU A 261 -3.17 -7.42 -18.89
CA LEU A 261 -4.49 -8.06 -18.80
C LEU A 261 -5.55 -7.19 -19.52
N ASN A 262 -6.40 -7.80 -20.33
CA ASN A 262 -7.50 -7.07 -20.97
C ASN A 262 -8.74 -7.02 -20.07
N GLN A 263 -8.80 -6.07 -19.16
CA GLN A 263 -9.91 -5.92 -18.22
C GLN A 263 -11.24 -5.55 -18.90
N ARG A 264 -11.25 -5.22 -20.19
CA ARG A 264 -12.50 -5.04 -20.99
C ARG A 264 -13.14 -6.39 -21.35
N ASN A 265 -12.40 -7.51 -21.26
CA ASN A 265 -13.02 -8.82 -21.33
C ASN A 265 -13.88 -9.04 -20.06
N PRO A 266 -15.21 -9.23 -20.20
CA PRO A 266 -16.12 -9.25 -19.05
C PRO A 266 -15.88 -10.44 -18.10
N HIS A 267 -15.36 -11.55 -18.63
CA HIS A 267 -15.06 -12.73 -17.81
C HIS A 267 -13.80 -12.54 -16.97
N LEU A 268 -12.79 -11.88 -17.54
CA LEU A 268 -11.58 -11.50 -16.81
C LEU A 268 -11.90 -10.41 -15.78
N ALA A 269 -12.66 -9.38 -16.15
CA ALA A 269 -13.10 -8.34 -15.23
C ALA A 269 -13.81 -8.94 -13.99
N ARG A 270 -14.78 -9.83 -14.23
CA ARG A 270 -15.49 -10.52 -13.14
C ARG A 270 -14.56 -11.38 -12.29
N TYR A 271 -13.62 -12.09 -12.90
CA TYR A 271 -12.62 -12.89 -12.19
C TYR A 271 -11.79 -12.03 -11.23
N LEU A 272 -11.30 -10.86 -11.68
CA LEU A 272 -10.47 -9.97 -10.86
C LEU A 272 -11.27 -9.31 -9.72
N ILE A 273 -12.52 -8.88 -9.99
CA ILE A 273 -13.41 -8.33 -8.96
C ILE A 273 -13.69 -9.38 -7.89
N GLN A 274 -14.07 -10.59 -8.30
CA GLN A 274 -14.33 -11.69 -7.37
C GLN A 274 -13.08 -12.13 -6.61
N ASN A 275 -11.89 -12.01 -7.20
CA ASN A 275 -10.64 -12.29 -6.52
C ASN A 275 -10.45 -11.38 -5.28
N SER A 276 -10.71 -10.08 -5.40
CA SER A 276 -10.65 -9.17 -4.25
C SER A 276 -11.65 -9.56 -3.16
N ILE A 277 -12.91 -9.80 -3.55
CA ILE A 277 -13.97 -10.21 -2.60
C ILE A 277 -13.60 -11.53 -1.93
N TRP A 278 -13.03 -12.47 -2.69
CA TRP A 278 -12.60 -13.76 -2.15
C TRP A 278 -11.49 -13.59 -1.09
N TRP A 279 -10.48 -12.77 -1.34
CA TRP A 279 -9.42 -12.52 -0.35
C TRP A 279 -9.95 -11.80 0.90
N ILE A 280 -10.89 -10.86 0.73
CA ILE A 280 -11.56 -10.21 1.86
C ILE A 280 -12.30 -11.23 2.73
N GLU A 281 -13.07 -12.12 2.13
CA GLU A 281 -13.84 -13.14 2.86
C GLU A 281 -12.96 -14.29 3.38
N TYR A 282 -12.02 -14.77 2.57
CA TYR A 282 -11.19 -15.92 2.92
C TYR A 282 -10.16 -15.58 3.99
N ALA A 283 -9.39 -14.54 3.78
CA ALA A 283 -8.29 -14.17 4.66
C ALA A 283 -8.64 -13.02 5.62
N ARG A 284 -9.74 -12.29 5.38
CA ARG A 284 -10.20 -11.17 6.21
C ARG A 284 -9.25 -9.97 6.21
N ILE A 285 -8.66 -9.68 5.05
CA ILE A 285 -7.84 -8.49 4.85
C ILE A 285 -8.65 -7.22 5.14
N ASP A 286 -7.97 -6.16 5.58
CA ASP A 286 -8.60 -4.90 5.99
C ASP A 286 -8.48 -3.80 4.96
N GLY A 287 -7.66 -3.98 3.95
CA GLY A 287 -7.47 -3.03 2.88
C GLY A 287 -6.73 -3.63 1.70
N ILE A 288 -6.73 -2.90 0.59
CA ILE A 288 -5.98 -3.22 -0.62
C ILE A 288 -5.11 -2.04 -1.01
N ARG A 289 -3.85 -2.31 -1.36
CA ARG A 289 -3.04 -1.42 -2.19
C ARG A 289 -3.07 -1.98 -3.60
N GLN A 290 -3.51 -1.15 -4.55
CA GLN A 290 -3.56 -1.53 -5.96
C GLN A 290 -2.34 -0.98 -6.70
N ASP A 291 -1.50 -1.89 -7.13
CA ASP A 291 -0.31 -1.63 -7.94
C ASP A 291 -0.68 -1.02 -9.30
N THR A 292 0.16 -0.14 -9.79
CA THR A 292 0.07 0.43 -11.15
C THR A 292 -1.35 0.87 -11.55
N HIS A 293 -2.12 1.44 -10.61
CA HIS A 293 -3.54 1.77 -10.77
C HIS A 293 -3.89 2.51 -12.08
N PRO A 294 -3.09 3.49 -12.56
CA PRO A 294 -3.38 4.22 -13.81
C PRO A 294 -3.09 3.46 -15.10
N TYR A 295 -2.51 2.26 -15.05
CA TYR A 295 -2.17 1.51 -16.26
C TYR A 295 -3.32 0.63 -16.75
N ALA A 296 -4.15 0.13 -15.83
CA ALA A 296 -5.30 -0.71 -16.15
C ALA A 296 -6.44 0.10 -16.78
N ASP A 297 -7.40 -0.60 -17.41
CA ASP A 297 -8.58 0.04 -17.98
C ASP A 297 -9.34 0.87 -16.94
N TYR A 298 -9.58 2.14 -17.23
CA TYR A 298 -10.17 3.08 -16.29
C TYR A 298 -11.57 2.67 -15.83
N ASP A 299 -12.41 2.23 -16.75
CA ASP A 299 -13.82 1.90 -16.45
C ASP A 299 -13.89 0.62 -15.60
N PHE A 300 -13.01 -0.35 -15.89
CA PHE A 300 -12.84 -1.51 -15.02
C PHE A 300 -12.41 -1.12 -13.61
N MET A 301 -11.40 -0.23 -13.47
CA MET A 301 -10.91 0.19 -12.15
C MET A 301 -11.98 0.91 -11.34
N CYS A 302 -12.81 1.73 -12.00
CA CYS A 302 -13.98 2.36 -11.36
C CYS A 302 -15.00 1.32 -10.92
N GLN A 303 -15.34 0.36 -11.78
CA GLN A 303 -16.28 -0.73 -11.47
C GLN A 303 -15.78 -1.58 -10.31
N TRP A 304 -14.51 -1.98 -10.35
CA TRP A 304 -13.88 -2.77 -9.28
C TRP A 304 -13.93 -2.04 -7.93
N CYS A 305 -13.47 -0.78 -7.88
CA CYS A 305 -13.54 0.02 -6.66
C CYS A 305 -14.97 0.11 -6.14
N LYS A 306 -15.92 0.42 -7.04
CA LYS A 306 -17.34 0.55 -6.69
C LYS A 306 -17.91 -0.75 -6.11
N GLU A 307 -17.73 -1.89 -6.78
CA GLU A 307 -18.31 -3.17 -6.34
C GLU A 307 -17.73 -3.62 -4.99
N VAL A 308 -16.42 -3.49 -4.80
CA VAL A 308 -15.78 -3.82 -3.51
C VAL A 308 -16.29 -2.91 -2.38
N LEU A 309 -16.35 -1.60 -2.61
CA LEU A 309 -16.78 -0.65 -1.58
C LEU A 309 -18.29 -0.64 -1.34
N ASP A 310 -19.09 -1.03 -2.32
CA ASP A 310 -20.53 -1.26 -2.11
C ASP A 310 -20.76 -2.48 -1.20
N GLU A 311 -19.98 -3.53 -1.36
CA GLU A 311 -20.06 -4.73 -0.50
C GLU A 311 -19.49 -4.48 0.89
N TYR A 312 -18.37 -3.73 0.99
CA TYR A 312 -17.67 -3.40 2.23
C TYR A 312 -17.48 -1.89 2.38
N PRO A 313 -18.49 -1.14 2.87
CA PRO A 313 -18.47 0.34 2.90
C PRO A 313 -17.32 0.94 3.71
N ASP A 314 -16.90 0.25 4.78
CA ASP A 314 -15.81 0.70 5.65
C ASP A 314 -14.42 0.35 5.09
N PHE A 315 -14.35 -0.57 4.14
CA PHE A 315 -13.10 -0.99 3.50
C PHE A 315 -12.41 0.17 2.78
N ASN A 316 -11.08 0.13 2.72
CA ASN A 316 -10.33 1.14 1.98
C ASN A 316 -9.40 0.51 0.95
N ILE A 317 -9.27 1.21 -0.17
CA ILE A 317 -8.38 0.87 -1.27
C ILE A 317 -7.48 2.08 -1.50
N VAL A 318 -6.17 1.86 -1.50
CA VAL A 318 -5.20 2.85 -1.96
C VAL A 318 -4.66 2.47 -3.34
N GLY A 319 -4.82 3.37 -4.30
CA GLY A 319 -4.27 3.19 -5.65
C GLY A 319 -2.89 3.83 -5.78
N GLU A 320 -1.95 3.07 -6.35
CA GLU A 320 -0.66 3.64 -6.72
C GLU A 320 -0.80 4.51 -7.97
N ALA A 321 -1.29 5.71 -7.77
CA ALA A 321 -1.32 6.77 -8.79
C ALA A 321 0.00 7.57 -8.71
N TRP A 322 1.07 7.00 -9.25
CA TRP A 322 2.41 7.59 -9.17
C TRP A 322 2.57 8.75 -10.14
N TYR A 323 2.36 9.94 -9.61
CA TYR A 323 2.61 11.20 -10.32
C TYR A 323 3.45 12.14 -9.47
N PRO A 324 4.38 12.90 -10.09
CA PRO A 324 5.21 13.85 -9.35
C PRO A 324 4.50 15.19 -9.05
N ARG A 325 3.18 15.26 -9.22
CA ARG A 325 2.34 16.44 -8.98
C ARG A 325 1.01 16.04 -8.36
N GLY A 326 0.63 16.72 -7.29
CA GLY A 326 -0.62 16.47 -6.56
C GLY A 326 -1.88 16.60 -7.43
N THR A 327 -1.86 17.50 -8.43
CA THR A 327 -2.99 17.64 -9.40
C THR A 327 -3.36 16.35 -10.07
N ALA A 328 -2.37 15.57 -10.51
CA ALA A 328 -2.62 14.31 -11.20
C ALA A 328 -3.03 13.18 -10.23
N SER A 329 -2.47 13.14 -9.02
CA SER A 329 -2.91 12.19 -7.99
C SER A 329 -4.35 12.49 -7.55
N ALA A 330 -4.69 13.76 -7.35
CA ALA A 330 -6.03 14.21 -6.97
C ALA A 330 -7.11 13.87 -8.02
N TRP A 331 -6.74 13.79 -9.30
CA TRP A 331 -7.64 13.39 -10.37
C TRP A 331 -8.22 11.98 -10.16
N TRP A 332 -7.44 11.08 -9.54
CA TRP A 332 -7.83 9.69 -9.26
C TRP A 332 -8.66 9.53 -7.98
N GLN A 333 -8.69 10.52 -7.08
CA GLN A 333 -9.42 10.36 -5.83
C GLN A 333 -10.94 10.45 -6.07
N ARG A 334 -11.72 9.59 -5.39
CA ARG A 334 -13.17 9.63 -5.40
C ARG A 334 -13.70 11.03 -5.08
N GLY A 335 -14.65 11.52 -5.89
CA GLY A 335 -15.23 12.85 -5.74
C GLY A 335 -14.31 13.98 -6.22
N SER A 336 -13.26 13.67 -7.00
CA SER A 336 -12.41 14.68 -7.61
C SER A 336 -13.20 15.66 -8.46
N LYS A 337 -12.96 16.96 -8.25
CA LYS A 337 -13.59 18.02 -9.06
C LYS A 337 -12.93 18.18 -10.44
N ASN A 338 -11.77 17.56 -10.63
CA ASN A 338 -10.96 17.63 -11.85
C ASN A 338 -11.19 16.43 -12.78
N ASN A 339 -12.10 15.52 -12.42
CA ASN A 339 -12.46 14.35 -13.20
C ASN A 339 -13.99 14.30 -13.34
N GLU A 340 -14.49 14.26 -14.56
CA GLU A 340 -15.93 14.19 -14.84
C GLU A 340 -16.54 12.85 -14.43
N ARG A 341 -15.71 11.82 -14.31
CA ARG A 341 -16.12 10.46 -13.91
C ARG A 341 -15.58 10.17 -12.49
N ASP A 342 -16.44 9.63 -11.62
CA ASP A 342 -15.99 9.21 -10.30
C ASP A 342 -15.19 7.91 -10.39
N SER A 343 -13.94 7.94 -9.95
CA SER A 343 -13.08 6.76 -9.88
C SER A 343 -13.49 5.76 -8.79
N HIS A 344 -14.30 6.17 -7.82
CA HIS A 344 -14.63 5.46 -6.60
C HIS A 344 -13.41 5.11 -5.71
N LEU A 345 -12.19 5.47 -6.10
CA LEU A 345 -10.97 5.21 -5.33
C LEU A 345 -10.88 6.15 -4.12
N LYS A 346 -10.97 5.62 -2.91
CA LYS A 346 -10.95 6.44 -1.69
C LYS A 346 -9.61 7.11 -1.45
N THR A 347 -8.51 6.37 -1.61
CA THR A 347 -7.16 6.81 -1.23
C THR A 347 -6.20 6.73 -2.41
N VAL A 348 -5.39 7.75 -2.57
CA VAL A 348 -4.27 7.80 -3.52
C VAL A 348 -2.95 7.98 -2.78
N MET A 349 -1.82 7.60 -3.41
CA MET A 349 -0.49 7.82 -2.86
C MET A 349 0.01 9.22 -3.23
N ASP A 350 0.54 9.96 -2.24
CA ASP A 350 1.03 11.33 -2.40
C ASP A 350 2.53 11.35 -2.72
N PHE A 351 2.88 11.05 -3.95
CA PHE A 351 4.26 11.12 -4.42
C PHE A 351 4.79 12.55 -4.48
N ASP A 352 3.93 13.57 -4.69
CA ASP A 352 4.36 14.98 -4.71
C ASP A 352 4.89 15.40 -3.34
N LEU A 353 4.17 15.04 -2.26
CA LEU A 353 4.64 15.27 -0.91
C LEU A 353 5.97 14.53 -0.65
N THR A 354 6.08 13.27 -1.08
CA THR A 354 7.30 12.46 -0.90
C THR A 354 8.51 13.11 -1.56
N PHE A 355 8.40 13.51 -2.84
CA PHE A 355 9.50 14.18 -3.55
C PHE A 355 9.80 15.57 -2.99
N THR A 356 8.79 16.25 -2.43
CA THR A 356 8.95 17.52 -1.74
C THR A 356 9.71 17.32 -0.42
N CYS A 357 9.33 16.32 0.39
CA CYS A 357 10.02 15.98 1.63
C CYS A 357 11.49 15.61 1.41
N GLU A 358 11.79 14.88 0.34
CA GLU A 358 13.15 14.53 -0.04
C GLU A 358 14.06 15.77 -0.17
N LYS A 359 13.51 16.85 -0.74
CA LYS A 359 14.23 18.13 -0.89
C LYS A 359 14.16 18.98 0.37
N ALA A 360 12.99 19.06 1.01
CA ALA A 360 12.75 19.93 2.15
C ALA A 360 13.64 19.59 3.36
N PHE A 361 13.90 18.31 3.61
CA PHE A 361 14.71 17.87 4.74
C PHE A 361 16.18 17.61 4.41
N VAL A 362 16.54 17.47 3.15
CA VAL A 362 17.93 17.24 2.68
C VAL A 362 18.61 18.51 2.25
N ASP A 363 17.89 19.38 1.51
CA ASP A 363 18.41 20.64 1.05
C ASP A 363 18.50 21.65 2.21
N GLU A 364 19.56 22.46 2.24
CA GLU A 364 19.67 23.51 3.22
C GLU A 364 18.59 24.58 2.98
N CYS A 365 17.89 24.94 4.05
CA CYS A 365 17.06 26.13 4.05
C CYS A 365 17.98 27.34 4.02
N SER A 366 18.28 27.83 2.83
CA SER A 366 19.03 29.09 2.74
C SER A 366 18.15 30.23 3.25
N SER A 367 18.72 31.14 4.03
CA SER A 367 18.09 32.35 4.53
C SER A 367 17.76 33.40 3.44
N ARG A 368 17.66 32.98 2.18
CA ARG A 368 17.34 33.87 1.07
C ARG A 368 15.86 34.21 1.05
N GLU A 369 15.56 35.48 1.00
CA GLU A 369 14.20 35.99 0.82
C GLU A 369 13.52 35.36 -0.40
N GLY A 370 12.31 34.83 -0.22
CA GLY A 370 11.49 34.31 -1.28
C GLY A 370 12.03 33.03 -1.93
N SER A 371 12.89 32.26 -1.24
CA SER A 371 13.39 31.01 -1.80
C SER A 371 12.45 29.85 -1.56
N GLU A 372 12.09 29.13 -2.60
CA GLU A 372 11.41 27.84 -2.64
C GLU A 372 12.34 26.72 -2.10
N ALA A 373 13.03 26.94 -0.98
CA ALA A 373 14.05 26.03 -0.46
C ALA A 373 13.67 25.48 0.92
N GLY A 374 14.13 24.29 1.25
CA GLY A 374 13.96 23.68 2.56
C GLY A 374 12.49 23.53 2.96
N LEU A 375 12.16 23.89 4.20
CA LEU A 375 10.80 23.74 4.76
C LEU A 375 9.72 24.59 4.09
N PHE A 376 10.09 25.63 3.32
CA PHE A 376 9.12 26.39 2.50
C PHE A 376 8.39 25.49 1.50
N LYS A 377 9.06 24.46 0.97
CA LYS A 377 8.47 23.50 0.04
C LYS A 377 7.32 22.71 0.69
N LEU A 378 7.42 22.43 1.99
CA LEU A 378 6.33 21.73 2.72
C LEU A 378 5.08 22.59 2.79
N TYR A 379 5.24 23.91 3.03
CA TYR A 379 4.11 24.83 3.01
C TYR A 379 3.42 24.81 1.64
N GLU A 380 4.18 24.93 0.56
CA GLU A 380 3.64 25.00 -0.81
C GLU A 380 2.88 23.73 -1.20
N VAL A 381 3.39 22.55 -0.87
CA VAL A 381 2.72 21.29 -1.23
C VAL A 381 1.44 21.09 -0.40
N ILE A 382 1.45 21.43 0.89
CA ILE A 382 0.25 21.36 1.75
C ILE A 382 -0.79 22.42 1.35
N ALA A 383 -0.36 23.62 0.94
CA ALA A 383 -1.26 24.66 0.46
C ALA A 383 -2.06 24.25 -0.80
N GLN A 384 -1.64 23.19 -1.49
CA GLN A 384 -2.34 22.63 -2.65
C GLN A 384 -3.42 21.58 -2.28
N ASP A 385 -3.68 21.36 -1.00
CA ASP A 385 -4.70 20.39 -0.53
C ASP A 385 -6.11 20.67 -1.09
N PHE A 386 -6.39 21.89 -1.55
CA PHE A 386 -7.65 22.23 -2.24
C PHE A 386 -7.90 21.43 -3.53
N LEU A 387 -6.86 20.80 -4.09
CA LEU A 387 -6.95 19.94 -5.27
C LEU A 387 -7.64 18.61 -4.97
N PHE A 388 -7.47 18.11 -3.76
CA PHE A 388 -7.99 16.81 -3.33
C PHE A 388 -9.43 16.93 -2.84
N ALA A 389 -10.23 15.90 -3.14
CA ALA A 389 -11.59 15.83 -2.59
C ALA A 389 -11.58 15.57 -1.09
N ASP A 390 -10.63 14.77 -0.61
CA ASP A 390 -10.38 14.49 0.80
C ASP A 390 -8.88 14.41 1.08
N PRO A 391 -8.25 15.54 1.47
CA PRO A 391 -6.81 15.59 1.74
C PRO A 391 -6.38 14.80 2.99
N ASN A 392 -7.31 14.44 3.88
CA ASN A 392 -6.98 13.58 5.01
C ASN A 392 -6.89 12.10 4.61
N ASN A 393 -7.57 11.69 3.54
CA ASN A 393 -7.57 10.31 3.08
C ASN A 393 -6.59 10.09 1.91
N ILE A 394 -5.33 10.49 2.11
CA ILE A 394 -4.24 10.31 1.17
C ILE A 394 -3.12 9.55 1.88
N LEU A 395 -2.54 8.53 1.24
CA LEU A 395 -1.38 7.82 1.79
C LEU A 395 -0.12 8.66 1.60
N ILE A 396 0.53 9.01 2.70
CA ILE A 396 1.74 9.84 2.74
C ILE A 396 2.94 9.04 3.25
N PHE A 397 4.11 9.30 2.71
CA PHE A 397 5.33 8.54 3.04
C PHE A 397 6.59 9.35 2.71
N LEU A 398 7.70 9.02 3.36
CA LEU A 398 9.01 9.61 3.07
C LEU A 398 9.81 8.77 2.08
N ASP A 399 9.60 7.46 2.11
CA ASP A 399 10.19 6.47 1.21
C ASP A 399 9.28 5.24 1.11
N ASN A 400 9.59 4.36 0.16
CA ASN A 400 8.96 3.06 -0.01
C ASN A 400 9.91 2.08 -0.71
N HIS A 401 9.40 0.92 -1.11
CA HIS A 401 10.17 -0.13 -1.79
C HIS A 401 10.61 0.22 -3.23
N ASP A 402 10.15 1.34 -3.79
CA ASP A 402 10.48 1.80 -5.15
C ASP A 402 11.34 3.07 -5.17
N LEU A 403 11.47 3.73 -4.04
CA LEU A 403 12.23 4.98 -3.89
C LEU A 403 13.50 4.77 -3.07
N GLY A 404 14.46 5.68 -3.21
CA GLY A 404 15.60 5.72 -2.29
C GLY A 404 15.13 5.90 -0.86
N ARG A 405 15.82 5.26 0.09
CA ARG A 405 15.53 5.39 1.52
C ARG A 405 15.61 6.86 1.94
N PHE A 406 14.72 7.29 2.81
CA PHE A 406 14.77 8.64 3.41
C PHE A 406 16.12 8.86 4.11
N THR A 407 16.61 7.84 4.83
CA THR A 407 17.96 7.78 5.38
C THR A 407 18.94 7.33 4.29
N ARG A 408 19.46 8.27 3.48
CA ARG A 408 20.27 7.92 2.31
C ARG A 408 21.71 7.54 2.62
N ARG A 409 22.24 8.04 3.74
CA ARG A 409 23.63 7.85 4.19
C ARG A 409 23.62 7.64 5.70
N GLU A 410 24.74 7.17 6.25
CA GLU A 410 25.00 7.23 7.68
C GLU A 410 24.89 8.69 8.15
N GLU A 411 23.73 9.08 8.61
CA GLU A 411 23.54 10.40 9.18
C GLU A 411 24.17 10.44 10.56
N LYS A 412 25.14 11.30 10.72
CA LYS A 412 25.73 11.60 12.04
C LYS A 412 24.77 12.40 12.91
N ASP A 413 23.87 13.16 12.29
CA ASP A 413 22.87 14.00 12.94
C ASP A 413 21.46 13.48 12.61
N LEU A 414 20.73 13.06 13.65
CA LEU A 414 19.36 12.59 13.53
C LEU A 414 18.30 13.70 13.44
N ASN A 415 18.69 14.97 13.48
CA ASN A 415 17.70 16.05 13.53
C ASN A 415 16.84 16.10 12.28
N LYS A 416 17.42 15.92 11.08
CA LYS A 416 16.65 15.84 9.82
C LYS A 416 15.71 14.63 9.80
N PHE A 417 16.18 13.48 10.27
CA PHE A 417 15.37 12.27 10.42
C PHE A 417 14.19 12.52 11.37
N LYS A 418 14.44 13.15 12.52
CA LYS A 418 13.39 13.51 13.49
C LYS A 418 12.40 14.51 12.92
N GLN A 419 12.86 15.52 12.19
CA GLN A 419 11.98 16.48 11.50
C GLN A 419 11.08 15.77 10.47
N GLY A 420 11.65 14.92 9.63
CA GLY A 420 10.90 14.17 8.62
C GLY A 420 9.82 13.28 9.22
N LEU A 421 10.15 12.46 10.22
CA LEU A 421 9.19 11.61 10.92
C LEU A 421 8.18 12.43 11.74
N GLY A 422 8.63 13.50 12.42
CA GLY A 422 7.75 14.40 13.14
C GLY A 422 6.69 15.03 12.22
N PHE A 423 7.12 15.51 11.05
CA PHE A 423 6.21 16.02 10.03
C PHE A 423 5.26 14.95 9.50
N LEU A 424 5.79 13.80 9.07
CA LEU A 424 4.99 12.70 8.51
C LEU A 424 3.89 12.26 9.46
N LEU A 425 4.20 12.16 10.76
CA LEU A 425 3.27 11.64 11.77
C LEU A 425 2.34 12.70 12.37
N THR A 426 2.51 13.97 12.05
CA THR A 426 1.67 15.06 12.58
C THR A 426 0.92 15.84 11.50
N THR A 427 1.35 15.76 10.22
CA THR A 427 0.62 16.40 9.11
C THR A 427 -0.67 15.63 8.76
N ARG A 428 -1.39 16.07 7.73
CA ARG A 428 -2.59 15.38 7.23
C ARG A 428 -2.25 14.11 6.47
N GLY A 429 -3.19 13.18 6.37
CA GLY A 429 -3.07 11.94 5.59
C GLY A 429 -2.84 10.70 6.45
N ILE A 430 -2.65 9.58 5.77
CA ILE A 430 -2.43 8.25 6.35
C ILE A 430 -0.93 7.94 6.23
N PRO A 431 -0.15 7.97 7.32
CA PRO A 431 1.29 7.75 7.23
C PRO A 431 1.65 6.30 6.90
N GLN A 432 2.63 6.12 6.01
CA GLN A 432 3.29 4.85 5.74
C GLN A 432 4.79 4.99 6.04
N ILE A 433 5.35 4.01 6.73
CA ILE A 433 6.77 3.89 7.03
C ILE A 433 7.27 2.54 6.48
N TYR A 434 8.38 2.57 5.77
CA TYR A 434 8.98 1.39 5.18
C TYR A 434 9.86 0.66 6.21
N TYR A 435 9.81 -0.68 6.27
CA TYR A 435 10.57 -1.47 7.24
C TYR A 435 12.05 -1.07 7.26
N GLY A 436 12.62 -1.03 8.46
CA GLY A 436 14.03 -0.66 8.65
C GLY A 436 14.28 0.85 8.74
N THR A 437 13.31 1.72 8.45
CA THR A 437 13.44 3.17 8.69
C THR A 437 13.71 3.44 10.17
N GLU A 438 13.08 2.70 11.06
CA GLU A 438 13.23 2.81 12.52
C GLU A 438 14.64 2.50 13.03
N ILE A 439 15.44 1.79 12.24
CA ILE A 439 16.84 1.46 12.54
C ILE A 439 17.82 2.10 11.55
N LEU A 440 17.39 3.15 10.86
CA LEU A 440 18.22 3.92 9.93
C LEU A 440 18.77 3.12 8.74
N MET A 441 18.04 2.12 8.24
CA MET A 441 18.43 1.44 7.01
C MET A 441 18.49 2.45 5.87
N SER A 442 19.58 2.44 5.12
CA SER A 442 19.85 3.36 4.02
C SER A 442 19.93 2.64 2.68
N GLY A 443 19.83 3.39 1.60
CA GLY A 443 19.95 2.90 0.24
C GLY A 443 19.51 3.93 -0.78
N THR A 444 20.14 3.92 -1.94
CA THR A 444 19.82 4.82 -3.05
C THR A 444 19.25 4.05 -4.23
N LYS A 445 18.25 4.61 -4.91
CA LYS A 445 17.65 3.99 -6.11
C LYS A 445 18.68 3.77 -7.22
N GLY A 446 19.68 4.65 -7.35
CA GLY A 446 20.75 4.52 -8.33
C GLY A 446 21.62 3.28 -8.16
N ALA A 447 21.65 2.66 -6.98
CA ALA A 447 22.34 1.41 -6.70
C ALA A 447 21.47 0.15 -6.97
N GLY A 448 20.23 0.36 -7.42
CA GLY A 448 19.26 -0.70 -7.77
C GLY A 448 18.29 -1.03 -6.64
N ASP A 449 17.17 -1.65 -7.01
CA ASP A 449 16.08 -1.97 -6.09
C ASP A 449 16.50 -2.89 -4.94
N GLY A 450 17.40 -3.82 -5.18
CA GLY A 450 17.89 -4.72 -4.15
C GLY A 450 18.63 -4.01 -3.01
N GLN A 451 19.18 -2.82 -3.26
CA GLN A 451 19.86 -2.03 -2.22
C GLN A 451 18.86 -1.32 -1.30
N ILE A 452 17.79 -0.77 -1.86
CA ILE A 452 16.75 -0.14 -1.06
C ILE A 452 15.87 -1.16 -0.34
N ARG A 453 15.85 -2.41 -0.83
CA ARG A 453 15.15 -3.57 -0.28
C ARG A 453 16.13 -4.53 0.41
N ALA A 454 17.10 -4.01 1.14
CA ALA A 454 18.08 -4.81 1.87
C ALA A 454 17.43 -5.63 3.00
N ASP A 455 18.09 -6.72 3.43
CA ASP A 455 17.62 -7.55 4.53
C ASP A 455 17.55 -6.78 5.84
N PHE A 456 16.49 -7.04 6.62
CA PHE A 456 16.44 -6.53 7.98
C PHE A 456 17.44 -7.29 8.85
N PRO A 457 18.38 -6.59 9.54
CA PRO A 457 19.42 -7.25 10.34
C PRO A 457 18.83 -8.05 11.49
N GLY A 458 19.13 -9.35 11.55
CA GLY A 458 18.58 -10.28 12.52
C GLY A 458 17.32 -11.01 12.05
N GLY A 459 16.97 -10.87 10.75
CA GLY A 459 15.87 -11.62 10.15
C GLY A 459 16.21 -13.08 9.86
N TRP A 460 17.48 -13.45 9.80
CA TRP A 460 17.94 -14.81 9.50
C TRP A 460 18.78 -15.38 10.64
N GLU A 461 18.68 -16.70 10.82
CA GLU A 461 19.57 -17.42 11.71
C GLU A 461 21.03 -17.21 11.28
N GLY A 462 21.90 -16.89 12.24
CA GLY A 462 23.34 -16.63 11.98
C GLY A 462 23.68 -15.20 11.54
N ASP A 463 22.71 -14.29 11.46
CA ASP A 463 23.01 -12.87 11.24
C ASP A 463 23.93 -12.33 12.33
N ALA A 464 24.93 -11.54 11.94
CA ALA A 464 25.93 -11.00 12.86
C ALA A 464 25.34 -10.04 13.91
N THR A 465 24.23 -9.40 13.58
CA THR A 465 23.51 -8.48 14.47
C THR A 465 22.01 -8.78 14.40
N ASN A 466 21.29 -8.47 15.49
CA ASN A 466 19.85 -8.62 15.52
C ASN A 466 19.19 -7.30 15.96
N ALA A 467 18.80 -6.48 14.97
CA ALA A 467 18.21 -5.17 15.22
C ALA A 467 16.76 -5.22 15.73
N PHE A 468 16.12 -6.37 15.75
CA PHE A 468 14.86 -6.56 16.49
C PHE A 468 15.05 -6.39 18.00
N LEU A 469 16.27 -6.58 18.50
CA LEU A 469 16.62 -6.42 19.92
C LEU A 469 17.38 -5.11 20.14
N GLU A 470 17.15 -4.47 21.29
CA GLU A 470 17.85 -3.25 21.69
C GLU A 470 19.38 -3.44 21.70
N SER A 471 19.85 -4.59 22.20
CA SER A 471 21.27 -4.93 22.29
C SER A 471 21.95 -5.13 20.92
N GLY A 472 21.18 -5.38 19.87
CA GLY A 472 21.70 -5.55 18.51
C GLY A 472 21.71 -4.24 17.68
N ARG A 473 21.17 -3.16 18.23
CA ARG A 473 21.16 -1.83 17.61
C ARG A 473 22.31 -0.97 18.14
N THR A 474 22.86 -0.12 17.30
CA THR A 474 23.80 0.93 17.72
C THR A 474 23.08 1.97 18.60
N PRO A 475 23.81 2.78 19.40
CA PRO A 475 23.19 3.87 20.16
C PRO A 475 22.34 4.81 19.29
N GLN A 476 22.80 5.14 18.09
CA GLN A 476 22.08 6.00 17.15
C GLN A 476 20.81 5.33 16.61
N GLN A 477 20.86 4.04 16.31
CA GLN A 477 19.67 3.26 15.91
C GLN A 477 18.66 3.15 17.05
N ASN A 478 19.11 2.99 18.29
CA ASN A 478 18.24 3.00 19.46
C ASN A 478 17.58 4.36 19.68
N GLU A 479 18.30 5.45 19.44
CA GLU A 479 17.74 6.81 19.50
C GLU A 479 16.64 6.99 18.45
N ALA A 480 16.88 6.61 17.20
CA ALA A 480 15.92 6.67 16.11
C ALA A 480 14.68 5.80 16.39
N PHE A 481 14.90 4.56 16.83
CA PHE A 481 13.86 3.61 17.21
C PHE A 481 12.97 4.17 18.32
N ASN A 482 13.56 4.66 19.40
CA ASN A 482 12.82 5.18 20.53
C ASN A 482 12.06 6.47 20.20
N TYR A 483 12.62 7.31 19.34
CA TYR A 483 11.94 8.50 18.82
C TYR A 483 10.67 8.12 18.05
N LEU A 484 10.80 7.21 17.08
CA LEU A 484 9.65 6.74 16.29
C LEU A 484 8.61 6.05 17.17
N LYS A 485 9.03 5.12 18.03
CA LYS A 485 8.15 4.41 18.96
C LYS A 485 7.32 5.38 19.80
N LYS A 486 7.97 6.39 20.36
CA LYS A 486 7.29 7.40 21.19
C LYS A 486 6.25 8.19 20.41
N LEU A 487 6.59 8.62 19.19
CA LEU A 487 5.64 9.33 18.31
C LEU A 487 4.45 8.45 17.92
N LEU A 488 4.67 7.20 17.57
CA LEU A 488 3.61 6.26 17.17
C LEU A 488 2.63 6.02 18.31
N HIS A 489 3.12 5.78 19.53
CA HIS A 489 2.27 5.59 20.70
C HIS A 489 1.49 6.84 21.09
N TRP A 490 2.13 8.01 21.05
CA TRP A 490 1.45 9.28 21.28
C TRP A 490 0.37 9.55 20.21
N ARG A 491 0.70 9.34 18.92
CA ARG A 491 -0.25 9.57 17.82
C ARG A 491 -1.53 8.74 17.97
N GLN A 492 -1.45 7.52 18.47
CA GLN A 492 -2.64 6.69 18.74
C GLN A 492 -3.60 7.35 19.74
N GLN A 493 -3.11 8.19 20.63
CA GLN A 493 -3.89 8.89 21.66
C GLN A 493 -4.41 10.26 21.19
N SER A 494 -3.77 10.89 20.18
CA SER A 494 -4.10 12.24 19.76
C SER A 494 -5.22 12.25 18.71
N GLU A 495 -6.39 12.76 19.10
CA GLU A 495 -7.51 12.96 18.17
C GLU A 495 -7.23 14.10 17.18
N ALA A 496 -6.52 15.14 17.63
CA ALA A 496 -6.15 16.25 16.77
C ALA A 496 -5.32 15.80 15.57
N VAL A 497 -4.35 14.91 15.76
CA VAL A 497 -3.50 14.44 14.68
C VAL A 497 -4.21 13.43 13.78
N LYS A 498 -5.10 12.61 14.33
CA LYS A 498 -5.88 11.62 13.55
C LYS A 498 -6.99 12.28 12.72
N HIS A 499 -7.76 13.20 13.33
CA HIS A 499 -9.01 13.68 12.76
C HIS A 499 -9.15 15.21 12.72
N GLY A 500 -8.24 15.93 13.37
CA GLY A 500 -8.30 17.39 13.47
C GLY A 500 -8.03 18.12 12.15
N SER A 501 -8.47 19.37 12.08
CA SER A 501 -8.11 20.28 11.00
C SER A 501 -6.63 20.67 11.06
N LEU A 502 -6.07 21.01 9.91
CA LEU A 502 -4.71 21.52 9.80
C LEU A 502 -4.77 23.04 9.56
N ILE A 503 -4.03 23.80 10.37
CA ILE A 503 -3.77 25.23 10.16
C ILE A 503 -2.27 25.39 10.06
N HIS A 504 -1.77 26.05 9.01
CA HIS A 504 -0.34 26.29 8.85
C HIS A 504 -0.04 27.75 8.50
N TYR A 505 1.11 28.19 8.91
CA TYR A 505 1.58 29.56 8.70
C TYR A 505 2.63 29.61 7.61
N THR A 506 2.56 30.65 6.77
CA THR A 506 3.60 30.86 5.75
C THR A 506 4.96 30.92 6.44
N PRO A 507 5.96 30.19 5.96
CA PRO A 507 7.31 30.33 6.49
C PRO A 507 7.78 31.77 6.36
N ASP A 508 8.58 32.23 7.32
CA ASP A 508 9.13 33.56 7.34
C ASP A 508 10.67 33.55 7.12
N ARG A 509 11.31 34.70 7.27
CA ARG A 509 12.76 34.83 7.09
C ARG A 509 13.62 34.04 8.06
N THR A 510 13.02 33.49 9.14
CA THR A 510 13.73 32.63 10.08
C THR A 510 13.98 31.22 9.51
N GLY A 511 13.33 30.86 8.41
CA GLY A 511 13.38 29.49 7.85
C GLY A 511 12.64 28.45 8.69
N CYS A 512 11.82 28.92 9.62
CA CYS A 512 10.97 28.03 10.44
C CYS A 512 9.62 27.82 9.77
N TYR A 513 9.09 26.60 9.92
CA TYR A 513 7.74 26.24 9.52
C TYR A 513 6.90 25.86 10.71
N VAL A 514 5.72 26.49 10.84
CA VAL A 514 4.80 26.30 11.97
C VAL A 514 3.44 25.89 11.45
N TYR A 515 2.88 24.85 12.05
CA TYR A 515 1.51 24.42 11.80
C TYR A 515 0.90 23.79 13.05
N SER A 516 -0.40 23.58 13.02
CA SER A 516 -1.15 22.90 14.07
C SER A 516 -2.13 21.90 13.53
N ARG A 517 -2.48 20.92 14.38
CA ARG A 517 -3.62 20.04 14.22
C ARG A 517 -4.60 20.34 15.36
N GLN A 518 -5.88 20.48 15.05
CA GLN A 518 -6.87 20.92 16.03
C GLN A 518 -8.19 20.18 15.92
N THR A 519 -8.72 19.81 17.07
CA THR A 519 -10.15 19.53 17.30
C THR A 519 -10.71 20.59 18.24
N ASP A 520 -11.98 20.49 18.60
CA ASP A 520 -12.59 21.38 19.60
C ASP A 520 -11.95 21.25 21.00
N GLN A 521 -11.30 20.12 21.28
CA GLN A 521 -10.79 19.77 22.61
C GLN A 521 -9.28 19.69 22.69
N GLU A 522 -8.58 19.51 21.56
CA GLU A 522 -7.15 19.26 21.51
C GLU A 522 -6.48 20.13 20.46
N THR A 523 -5.33 20.68 20.79
CA THR A 523 -4.46 21.41 19.86
C THR A 523 -3.06 20.88 19.97
N VAL A 524 -2.51 20.42 18.85
CA VAL A 524 -1.10 20.07 18.70
C VAL A 524 -0.42 21.15 17.85
N LEU A 525 0.58 21.81 18.41
CA LEU A 525 1.37 22.82 17.73
C LEU A 525 2.74 22.25 17.34
N VAL A 526 3.07 22.33 16.06
CA VAL A 526 4.36 21.84 15.53
C VAL A 526 5.19 23.02 15.03
N LEU A 527 6.44 23.12 15.53
CA LEU A 527 7.38 24.17 15.17
C LEU A 527 8.68 23.50 14.71
N MET A 528 9.09 23.77 13.49
CA MET A 528 10.32 23.21 12.89
C MET A 528 11.26 24.31 12.45
N ASN A 529 12.55 24.17 12.79
CA ASN A 529 13.62 25.04 12.32
C ASN A 529 14.40 24.35 11.19
N GLY A 530 14.27 24.85 9.95
CA GLY A 530 14.95 24.32 8.77
C GLY A 530 16.38 24.83 8.56
N THR A 531 16.97 25.52 9.55
CA THR A 531 18.31 26.12 9.43
C THR A 531 19.32 25.45 10.36
N ASP A 532 20.60 25.63 10.09
CA ASP A 532 21.72 25.11 10.89
C ASP A 532 22.09 26.01 12.09
N LYS A 533 21.21 26.96 12.43
CA LYS A 533 21.37 27.88 13.57
C LYS A 533 20.10 27.88 14.41
N GLU A 534 20.23 28.16 15.69
CA GLU A 534 19.10 28.44 16.55
C GLU A 534 18.30 29.64 15.98
N GLN A 535 16.99 29.53 15.99
CA GLN A 535 16.06 30.55 15.55
C GLN A 535 15.11 30.93 16.68
N THR A 536 14.79 32.21 16.79
CA THR A 536 13.83 32.72 17.76
C THR A 536 12.57 33.17 17.02
N LEU A 537 11.45 32.55 17.32
CA LEU A 537 10.13 32.89 16.78
C LEU A 537 9.37 33.82 17.73
N GLN A 538 8.78 34.88 17.20
CA GLN A 538 7.81 35.70 17.92
C GLN A 538 6.45 34.99 17.90
N LEU A 539 5.89 34.71 19.07
CA LEU A 539 4.71 33.84 19.20
C LEU A 539 3.37 34.55 19.05
N ASP A 540 3.35 35.89 19.09
CA ASP A 540 2.15 36.71 18.86
C ASP A 540 1.49 36.42 17.51
N ARG A 541 2.28 36.10 16.50
CA ARG A 541 1.84 35.69 15.16
C ARG A 541 0.94 34.43 15.18
N PHE A 542 1.11 33.57 16.16
CA PHE A 542 0.45 32.27 16.24
C PHE A 542 -0.71 32.27 17.26
N HIS A 543 -1.19 33.45 17.66
CA HIS A 543 -2.22 33.63 18.69
C HIS A 543 -3.53 32.89 18.38
N GLU A 544 -3.91 32.75 17.10
CA GLU A 544 -5.12 32.02 16.69
C GLU A 544 -5.07 30.53 17.07
N VAL A 545 -3.87 29.95 17.13
CA VAL A 545 -3.63 28.55 17.50
C VAL A 545 -3.32 28.41 18.98
N ILE A 546 -2.44 29.28 19.52
CA ILE A 546 -2.01 29.25 20.92
C ILE A 546 -3.18 29.61 21.87
N LYS A 547 -4.09 30.49 21.45
CA LYS A 547 -5.33 30.84 22.16
C LYS A 547 -5.11 31.20 23.63
N GLY A 548 -4.02 31.95 23.93
CA GLY A 548 -3.70 32.38 25.30
C GLY A 548 -3.09 31.30 26.21
N LYS A 549 -2.78 30.12 25.69
CA LYS A 549 -1.99 29.13 26.42
C LYS A 549 -0.59 29.66 26.68
N THR A 550 -0.09 29.49 27.89
CA THR A 550 1.24 29.98 28.32
C THR A 550 2.32 28.90 28.27
N ALA A 551 1.94 27.65 28.05
CA ALA A 551 2.86 26.51 27.97
C ALA A 551 2.25 25.39 27.13
N GLY A 552 3.10 24.55 26.54
CA GLY A 552 2.77 23.30 25.87
C GLY A 552 3.69 22.19 26.34
N LYS A 553 3.20 20.94 26.33
CA LYS A 553 4.01 19.79 26.68
C LYS A 553 4.66 19.22 25.41
N ASP A 554 5.99 19.22 25.35
CA ASP A 554 6.68 18.59 24.23
C ASP A 554 6.53 17.05 24.29
N VAL A 555 5.97 16.50 23.23
CA VAL A 555 5.63 15.08 23.10
C VAL A 555 6.86 14.18 23.24
N ILE A 556 8.01 14.62 22.73
CA ILE A 556 9.23 13.80 22.71
C ILE A 556 9.96 13.84 24.03
N SER A 557 10.29 15.02 24.54
CA SER A 557 11.02 15.15 25.81
C SER A 557 10.11 14.98 27.03
N GLY A 558 8.82 15.23 26.88
CA GLY A 558 7.85 15.29 28.00
C GLY A 558 7.99 16.56 28.83
N GLN A 559 8.86 17.49 28.44
CA GLN A 559 9.08 18.77 29.15
C GLN A 559 7.96 19.76 28.85
N THR A 560 7.70 20.61 29.83
CA THR A 560 6.82 21.77 29.63
C THR A 560 7.64 22.91 29.00
N ILE A 561 7.26 23.31 27.81
CA ILE A 561 7.84 24.43 27.07
C ILE A 561 6.99 25.67 27.32
N GLN A 562 7.61 26.73 27.84
CA GLN A 562 6.92 28.00 28.08
C GLN A 562 6.68 28.74 26.77
N LEU A 563 5.45 29.18 26.57
CA LEU A 563 5.01 29.97 25.41
C LEU A 563 4.88 31.44 25.86
N GLY A 564 6.02 32.14 25.95
CA GLY A 564 6.05 33.60 26.22
C GLY A 564 5.88 34.40 24.94
N ASP A 565 6.49 35.59 24.91
CA ASP A 565 6.44 36.43 23.71
C ASP A 565 7.25 35.82 22.54
N ALA A 566 8.28 35.02 22.86
CA ALA A 566 9.15 34.38 21.90
C ALA A 566 9.58 32.99 22.37
N LEU A 567 9.90 32.10 21.41
CA LEU A 567 10.42 30.75 21.62
C LEU A 567 11.64 30.49 20.75
N SER A 568 12.74 30.03 21.38
CA SER A 568 13.93 29.57 20.66
C SER A 568 13.77 28.11 20.24
N ILE A 569 14.10 27.85 18.97
CA ILE A 569 14.10 26.50 18.40
C ILE A 569 15.54 26.17 17.99
N PRO A 570 16.14 25.09 18.52
CA PRO A 570 17.52 24.70 18.18
C PRO A 570 17.72 24.50 16.67
N ALA A 571 18.95 24.56 16.20
CA ALA A 571 19.32 24.24 14.82
C ALA A 571 18.74 22.87 14.42
N ARG A 572 18.04 22.82 13.28
CA ARG A 572 17.35 21.60 12.78
C ARG A 572 16.42 20.95 13.82
N GLY A 573 15.96 21.73 14.81
CA GLY A 573 15.07 21.27 15.86
C GLY A 573 13.62 21.16 15.41
N ILE A 574 12.87 20.35 16.14
CA ILE A 574 11.41 20.24 16.05
C ILE A 574 10.81 20.18 17.45
N TYR A 575 9.77 20.96 17.69
CA TYR A 575 8.88 20.81 18.83
C TYR A 575 7.52 20.34 18.36
N ILE A 576 6.95 19.36 19.07
CA ILE A 576 5.59 18.87 18.90
C ILE A 576 4.92 19.05 20.26
N LEU A 577 4.08 20.10 20.38
CA LEU A 577 3.55 20.55 21.66
C LEU A 577 2.06 20.26 21.78
N ASP A 578 1.67 19.48 22.80
CA ASP A 578 0.30 19.38 23.26
C ASP A 578 -0.05 20.66 24.06
N LEU A 579 -1.06 21.43 23.62
CA LEU A 579 -1.47 22.70 24.22
C LEU A 579 -2.67 22.60 25.15
#